data_cc037789e6a56e1f5609da1152eb35b1
#
_entry.id   cc037789e6a56e1f5609da1152eb35b1
#
_cell.length_a   1.000
_cell.length_b   1.000
_cell.length_c   1.000
_cell.angle_alpha   90.00
_cell.angle_beta   90.00
_cell.angle_gamma   90.00
#
_symmetry.space_group_name_H-M   'P 1'
#
loop_
_entity.id
_entity.type
_entity.pdbx_description
1 polymer ?
#
loop_
_entity_poly.entity_id
_entity_poly.type
_entity_poly.pdbx_seq_one_letter_code
_entity_poly.pdbx_strand_id
1 'polypeptide(L)'
;MSFAGQVAIITGASSGIGWALARTLAAEGCKVGLVARRREQLADLAGEIEKHGGTVAFATADIAEREQAVSAIRDVAARLGPVDLLIANAGVGAPTTIEPFNVPDVEKMFRVNVLGVVYSLEAALPQMLARGRGHLAAISSLASYKGLPGESGYTASKAAVNIFMEGLRIQLRSKNIAVTTICPGFVKTPMTEVNEFKMPWLLTADDAAWRIVRALKRKRKVYNFPWQLSLFLKCARWAPDWLVDRMMHTYNEKPPFPKTPL
;
A
#
# COMPACT_ATOMS: atom_id res chain seq x y z
N MET A 1 2.27 3.27 21.58
CA MET A 1 3.69 3.58 21.30
C MET A 1 3.76 4.94 20.64
N SER A 2 4.78 5.73 20.96
CA SER A 2 5.11 6.96 20.23
C SER A 2 5.92 6.62 18.99
N PHE A 3 5.76 7.40 17.92
CA PHE A 3 6.62 7.34 16.75
C PHE A 3 7.75 8.37 16.78
N ALA A 4 7.79 9.24 17.81
CA ALA A 4 8.79 10.29 17.93
C ALA A 4 10.22 9.74 17.84
N GLY A 5 11.02 10.31 16.97
CA GLY A 5 12.42 9.94 16.72
C GLY A 5 12.63 8.65 15.91
N GLN A 6 11.58 7.88 15.61
CA GLN A 6 11.68 6.68 14.77
C GLN A 6 11.86 7.05 13.28
N VAL A 7 12.56 6.20 12.54
CA VAL A 7 12.69 6.31 11.08
C VAL A 7 11.60 5.50 10.40
N ALA A 8 10.71 6.19 9.67
CA ALA A 8 9.65 5.58 8.86
C ALA A 8 9.90 5.80 7.38
N ILE A 9 10.03 4.74 6.58
CA ILE A 9 10.16 4.83 5.12
C ILE A 9 8.87 4.41 4.45
N ILE A 10 8.42 5.22 3.46
CA ILE A 10 7.17 5.03 2.73
C ILE A 10 7.46 4.96 1.24
N THR A 11 7.06 3.87 0.59
CA THR A 11 7.11 3.78 -0.87
C THR A 11 5.81 4.29 -1.49
N GLY A 12 5.88 4.84 -2.71
CA GLY A 12 4.71 5.47 -3.33
C GLY A 12 4.26 6.76 -2.64
N ALA A 13 5.20 7.51 -2.06
CA ALA A 13 4.92 8.70 -1.25
C ALA A 13 4.52 9.94 -2.07
N SER A 14 4.61 9.91 -3.39
CA SER A 14 4.39 11.08 -4.25
C SER A 14 2.91 11.46 -4.45
N SER A 15 1.95 10.73 -3.90
CA SER A 15 0.51 11.05 -3.97
C SER A 15 -0.34 10.20 -3.02
N GLY A 16 -1.61 10.55 -2.89
CA GLY A 16 -2.65 9.77 -2.25
C GLY A 16 -2.34 9.36 -0.80
N ILE A 17 -2.55 8.09 -0.49
CA ILE A 17 -2.33 7.55 0.87
C ILE A 17 -0.87 7.72 1.31
N GLY A 18 0.11 7.51 0.41
CA GLY A 18 1.53 7.63 0.74
C GLY A 18 1.93 9.06 1.13
N TRP A 19 1.41 10.06 0.41
CA TRP A 19 1.60 11.48 0.74
C TRP A 19 1.02 11.82 2.12
N ALA A 20 -0.23 11.45 2.34
CA ALA A 20 -0.91 11.71 3.61
C ALA A 20 -0.25 10.98 4.80
N LEU A 21 0.24 9.73 4.59
CA LEU A 21 1.00 8.99 5.60
C LEU A 21 2.29 9.70 5.97
N ALA A 22 3.02 10.25 4.99
CA ALA A 22 4.27 10.96 5.24
C ALA A 22 4.04 12.19 6.13
N ARG A 23 3.04 13.02 5.81
CA ARG A 23 2.65 14.17 6.63
C ARG A 23 2.23 13.77 8.04
N THR A 24 1.38 12.76 8.13
CA THR A 24 0.85 12.30 9.44
C THR A 24 1.97 11.74 10.32
N LEU A 25 2.92 10.97 9.77
CA LEU A 25 4.04 10.42 10.52
C LEU A 25 5.06 11.50 10.89
N ALA A 26 5.31 12.48 10.02
CA ALA A 26 6.14 13.64 10.35
C ALA A 26 5.54 14.45 11.52
N ALA A 27 4.24 14.70 11.50
CA ALA A 27 3.53 15.37 12.60
C ALA A 27 3.57 14.57 13.92
N GLU A 28 3.73 13.26 13.86
CA GLU A 28 3.94 12.38 15.03
C GLU A 28 5.42 12.34 15.49
N GLY A 29 6.29 13.13 14.87
CA GLY A 29 7.71 13.23 15.20
C GLY A 29 8.61 12.16 14.58
N CYS A 30 8.15 11.43 13.57
CA CYS A 30 9.02 10.53 12.78
C CYS A 30 10.01 11.31 11.94
N LYS A 31 11.18 10.73 11.73
CA LYS A 31 12.03 11.02 10.58
C LYS A 31 11.47 10.25 9.39
N VAL A 32 11.09 10.94 8.31
CA VAL A 32 10.32 10.34 7.23
C VAL A 32 11.15 10.16 5.98
N GLY A 33 11.24 8.93 5.50
CA GLY A 33 11.85 8.57 4.23
C GLY A 33 10.80 8.41 3.13
N LEU A 34 11.00 9.08 1.99
CA LEU A 34 10.07 9.09 0.88
C LEU A 34 10.71 8.42 -0.34
N VAL A 35 10.02 7.44 -0.92
CA VAL A 35 10.49 6.77 -2.15
C VAL A 35 9.35 6.73 -3.16
N ALA A 36 9.57 7.27 -4.35
CA ALA A 36 8.64 7.21 -5.48
C ALA A 36 9.36 7.60 -6.78
N ARG A 37 8.68 7.49 -7.93
CA ARG A 37 9.22 7.84 -9.26
C ARG A 37 9.27 9.35 -9.52
N ARG A 38 8.29 10.10 -9.00
CA ARG A 38 8.09 11.52 -9.31
C ARG A 38 8.90 12.39 -8.36
N ARG A 39 10.05 12.88 -8.84
CA ARG A 39 11.01 13.66 -8.05
C ARG A 39 10.43 14.98 -7.54
N GLU A 40 9.73 15.71 -8.41
CA GLU A 40 9.16 17.03 -8.06
C GLU A 40 8.19 16.92 -6.89
N GLN A 41 7.23 15.99 -6.97
CA GLN A 41 6.27 15.75 -5.91
C GLN A 41 6.93 15.30 -4.59
N LEU A 42 8.04 14.53 -4.67
CA LEU A 42 8.79 14.18 -3.47
C LEU A 42 9.49 15.39 -2.86
N ALA A 43 10.03 16.29 -3.69
CA ALA A 43 10.66 17.52 -3.23
C ALA A 43 9.63 18.47 -2.60
N ASP A 44 8.47 18.63 -3.20
CA ASP A 44 7.36 19.44 -2.67
C ASP A 44 6.93 18.92 -1.30
N LEU A 45 6.71 17.61 -1.16
CA LEU A 45 6.35 16.99 0.11
C LEU A 45 7.45 17.12 1.16
N ALA A 46 8.72 16.97 0.75
CA ALA A 46 9.84 17.17 1.65
C ALA A 46 9.90 18.62 2.15
N GLY A 47 9.78 19.60 1.27
CA GLY A 47 9.72 21.01 1.64
C GLY A 47 8.55 21.35 2.57
N GLU A 48 7.37 20.73 2.35
CA GLU A 48 6.23 20.87 3.25
C GLU A 48 6.55 20.33 4.65
N ILE A 49 7.15 19.14 4.75
CA ILE A 49 7.50 18.51 6.01
C ILE A 49 8.57 19.33 6.76
N GLU A 50 9.60 19.79 6.07
CA GLU A 50 10.68 20.62 6.64
C GLU A 50 10.17 21.96 7.15
N LYS A 51 9.26 22.62 6.40
CA LYS A 51 8.63 23.86 6.79
C LYS A 51 7.87 23.74 8.13
N HIS A 52 7.38 22.55 8.45
CA HIS A 52 6.73 22.26 9.73
C HIS A 52 7.69 21.68 10.79
N GLY A 53 9.00 21.78 10.57
CA GLY A 53 10.04 21.32 11.51
C GLY A 53 10.29 19.80 11.50
N GLY A 54 9.75 19.08 10.52
CA GLY A 54 9.98 17.64 10.38
C GLY A 54 11.34 17.32 9.77
N THR A 55 11.82 16.11 10.01
CA THR A 55 13.05 15.57 9.37
C THR A 55 12.66 14.62 8.25
N VAL A 56 13.15 14.87 7.04
CA VAL A 56 12.80 14.10 5.85
C VAL A 56 14.01 13.85 4.95
N ALA A 57 14.00 12.73 4.26
CA ALA A 57 14.89 12.45 3.12
C ALA A 57 14.09 11.73 2.04
N PHE A 58 14.46 11.93 0.78
CA PHE A 58 13.80 11.22 -0.31
C PHE A 58 14.78 10.68 -1.33
N ALA A 59 14.36 9.65 -2.05
CA ALA A 59 15.06 9.09 -3.21
C ALA A 59 14.05 8.75 -4.31
N THR A 60 14.47 8.95 -5.55
CA THR A 60 13.67 8.62 -6.73
C THR A 60 13.94 7.18 -7.14
N ALA A 61 12.91 6.36 -7.26
CA ALA A 61 13.03 4.99 -7.74
C ALA A 61 11.72 4.47 -8.36
N ASP A 62 11.83 3.61 -9.34
CA ASP A 62 10.74 2.72 -9.72
C ASP A 62 10.77 1.48 -8.82
N ILE A 63 9.71 1.31 -8.05
CA ILE A 63 9.63 0.21 -7.08
C ILE A 63 9.44 -1.15 -7.75
N ALA A 64 9.09 -1.18 -9.04
CA ALA A 64 9.03 -2.39 -9.85
C ALA A 64 10.42 -2.96 -10.20
N GLU A 65 11.45 -2.11 -10.11
CA GLU A 65 12.84 -2.45 -10.41
C GLU A 65 13.61 -2.71 -9.11
N ARG A 66 14.02 -3.98 -8.89
CA ARG A 66 14.60 -4.45 -7.63
C ARG A 66 15.79 -3.60 -7.17
N GLU A 67 16.74 -3.37 -8.06
CA GLU A 67 17.96 -2.62 -7.74
C GLU A 67 17.67 -1.18 -7.35
N GLN A 68 16.76 -0.52 -8.08
CA GLN A 68 16.34 0.84 -7.77
C GLN A 68 15.62 0.90 -6.41
N ALA A 69 14.67 -0.01 -6.17
CA ALA A 69 13.91 -0.07 -4.92
C ALA A 69 14.84 -0.28 -3.71
N VAL A 70 15.74 -1.26 -3.79
CA VAL A 70 16.66 -1.60 -2.70
C VAL A 70 17.67 -0.46 -2.46
N SER A 71 18.27 0.08 -3.52
CA SER A 71 19.22 1.18 -3.43
C SER A 71 18.60 2.44 -2.83
N ALA A 72 17.43 2.86 -3.32
CA ALA A 72 16.73 4.05 -2.84
C ALA A 72 16.36 3.97 -1.36
N ILE A 73 15.84 2.83 -0.91
CA ILE A 73 15.48 2.64 0.50
C ILE A 73 16.72 2.65 1.39
N ARG A 74 17.83 2.03 0.96
CA ARG A 74 19.10 2.03 1.69
C ARG A 74 19.72 3.42 1.74
N ASP A 75 19.68 4.19 0.65
CA ASP A 75 20.17 5.57 0.60
C ASP A 75 19.41 6.46 1.58
N VAL A 76 18.08 6.39 1.59
CA VAL A 76 17.24 7.12 2.54
C VAL A 76 17.55 6.70 3.99
N ALA A 77 17.72 5.41 4.24
CA ALA A 77 18.09 4.90 5.55
C ALA A 77 19.46 5.38 6.01
N ALA A 78 20.45 5.47 5.11
CA ALA A 78 21.79 6.00 5.42
C ALA A 78 21.74 7.46 5.90
N ARG A 79 20.79 8.26 5.38
CA ARG A 79 20.64 9.67 5.74
C ARG A 79 19.81 9.89 7.01
N LEU A 80 18.82 9.05 7.29
CA LEU A 80 17.90 9.25 8.43
C LEU A 80 18.23 8.40 9.65
N GLY A 81 18.94 7.29 9.44
CA GLY A 81 19.23 6.29 10.46
C GLY A 81 18.53 4.96 10.19
N PRO A 82 18.69 3.98 11.09
CA PRO A 82 18.15 2.64 10.92
C PRO A 82 16.61 2.64 10.87
N VAL A 83 16.06 1.93 9.89
CA VAL A 83 14.61 1.88 9.63
C VAL A 83 13.88 1.17 10.76
N ASP A 84 12.96 1.86 11.43
CA ASP A 84 12.09 1.31 12.47
C ASP A 84 10.74 0.86 11.92
N LEU A 85 10.23 1.57 10.91
CA LEU A 85 8.97 1.29 10.22
C LEU A 85 9.17 1.39 8.70
N LEU A 86 8.88 0.30 7.99
CA LEU A 86 8.76 0.33 6.53
C LEU A 86 7.29 0.20 6.15
N ILE A 87 6.79 1.10 5.30
CA ILE A 87 5.44 1.06 4.73
C ILE A 87 5.56 0.86 3.22
N ALA A 88 5.40 -0.37 2.76
CA ALA A 88 5.28 -0.71 1.34
C ALA A 88 3.87 -0.31 0.85
N ASN A 89 3.77 0.93 0.37
CA ASN A 89 2.50 1.55 -0.03
C ASN A 89 2.38 1.70 -1.54
N ALA A 90 3.47 1.73 -2.29
CA ALA A 90 3.42 1.84 -3.75
C ALA A 90 2.48 0.81 -4.36
N GLY A 91 1.65 1.24 -5.27
CA GLY A 91 0.70 0.37 -5.96
C GLY A 91 0.10 1.04 -7.18
N VAL A 92 -0.35 0.22 -8.10
CA VAL A 92 -1.08 0.62 -9.31
C VAL A 92 -2.32 -0.26 -9.48
N GLY A 93 -3.32 0.27 -10.16
CA GLY A 93 -4.52 -0.46 -10.55
C GLY A 93 -4.84 -0.18 -12.01
N ALA A 94 -5.24 -1.19 -12.72
CA ALA A 94 -5.76 -1.11 -14.08
C ALA A 94 -6.93 -2.08 -14.23
N PRO A 95 -7.87 -1.79 -15.12
CA PRO A 95 -8.90 -2.76 -15.49
C PRO A 95 -8.25 -3.99 -16.14
N THR A 96 -8.81 -5.16 -15.85
CA THR A 96 -8.46 -6.39 -16.57
C THR A 96 -9.48 -6.59 -17.68
N THR A 97 -9.08 -6.32 -18.92
CA THR A 97 -9.92 -6.55 -20.11
C THR A 97 -9.75 -7.96 -20.61
N ILE A 98 -10.79 -8.53 -21.24
CA ILE A 98 -10.76 -9.87 -21.84
C ILE A 98 -10.71 -9.82 -23.37
N GLU A 99 -11.11 -8.71 -23.97
CA GLU A 99 -11.08 -8.49 -25.44
C GLU A 99 -10.57 -7.08 -25.77
N PRO A 100 -9.29 -6.92 -26.10
CA PRO A 100 -8.19 -7.91 -26.00
C PRO A 100 -7.78 -8.13 -24.53
N PHE A 101 -7.23 -9.32 -24.25
CA PHE A 101 -6.68 -9.59 -22.91
C PHE A 101 -5.40 -8.78 -22.67
N ASN A 102 -5.41 -7.90 -21.69
CA ASN A 102 -4.32 -6.92 -21.44
C ASN A 102 -3.24 -7.44 -20.48
N VAL A 103 -2.50 -8.46 -20.91
CA VAL A 103 -1.40 -9.08 -20.14
C VAL A 103 -0.39 -8.07 -19.58
N PRO A 104 0.08 -7.05 -20.35
CA PRO A 104 1.06 -6.07 -19.84
C PRO A 104 0.60 -5.33 -18.58
N ASP A 105 -0.69 -4.96 -18.48
CA ASP A 105 -1.22 -4.29 -17.30
C ASP A 105 -1.26 -5.23 -16.10
N VAL A 106 -1.61 -6.50 -16.31
CA VAL A 106 -1.58 -7.52 -15.26
C VAL A 106 -0.15 -7.72 -14.75
N GLU A 107 0.83 -7.90 -15.65
CA GLU A 107 2.25 -8.01 -15.28
C GLU A 107 2.73 -6.79 -14.50
N LYS A 108 2.38 -5.58 -14.95
CA LYS A 108 2.76 -4.34 -14.27
C LYS A 108 2.17 -4.27 -12.86
N MET A 109 0.90 -4.66 -12.68
CA MET A 109 0.28 -4.74 -11.37
C MET A 109 1.02 -5.72 -10.45
N PHE A 110 1.43 -6.88 -10.93
CA PHE A 110 2.21 -7.83 -10.12
C PHE A 110 3.62 -7.32 -9.82
N ARG A 111 4.31 -6.71 -10.78
CA ARG A 111 5.64 -6.13 -10.57
C ARG A 111 5.60 -5.04 -9.49
N VAL A 112 4.67 -4.09 -9.58
CA VAL A 112 4.59 -2.99 -8.62
C VAL A 112 3.99 -3.44 -7.28
N ASN A 113 2.80 -4.07 -7.31
CA ASN A 113 2.03 -4.34 -6.11
C ASN A 113 2.59 -5.50 -5.28
N VAL A 114 3.21 -6.50 -5.92
CA VAL A 114 3.72 -7.71 -5.25
C VAL A 114 5.24 -7.66 -5.13
N LEU A 115 5.96 -7.65 -6.27
CA LEU A 115 7.42 -7.65 -6.23
C LEU A 115 7.98 -6.37 -5.62
N GLY A 116 7.35 -5.21 -5.86
CA GLY A 116 7.74 -3.96 -5.21
C GLY A 116 7.62 -4.01 -3.67
N VAL A 117 6.64 -4.72 -3.13
CA VAL A 117 6.57 -5.01 -1.68
C VAL A 117 7.76 -5.87 -1.27
N VAL A 118 8.03 -6.97 -1.97
CA VAL A 118 9.15 -7.90 -1.66
C VAL A 118 10.49 -7.16 -1.67
N TYR A 119 10.76 -6.35 -2.69
CA TYR A 119 12.00 -5.57 -2.81
C TYR A 119 12.15 -4.52 -1.70
N SER A 120 11.04 -3.89 -1.32
CA SER A 120 11.04 -2.96 -0.18
C SER A 120 11.41 -3.66 1.12
N LEU A 121 10.87 -4.85 1.34
CA LEU A 121 11.17 -5.66 2.52
C LEU A 121 12.63 -6.16 2.52
N GLU A 122 13.16 -6.56 1.38
CA GLU A 122 14.57 -6.94 1.20
C GLU A 122 15.52 -5.84 1.65
N ALA A 123 15.19 -4.59 1.37
CA ALA A 123 16.03 -3.45 1.75
C ALA A 123 16.07 -3.19 3.27
N ALA A 124 14.94 -3.39 3.97
CA ALA A 124 14.78 -3.00 5.38
C ALA A 124 14.94 -4.17 6.35
N LEU A 125 14.48 -5.38 6.00
CA LEU A 125 14.41 -6.53 6.91
C LEU A 125 15.76 -6.95 7.50
N PRO A 126 16.88 -7.00 6.75
CA PRO A 126 18.15 -7.44 7.31
C PRO A 126 18.61 -6.61 8.51
N GLN A 127 18.52 -5.29 8.44
CA GLN A 127 18.89 -4.41 9.54
C GLN A 127 17.91 -4.50 10.74
N MET A 128 16.62 -4.79 10.49
CA MET A 128 15.65 -5.03 11.55
C MET A 128 15.95 -6.34 12.28
N LEU A 129 16.31 -7.39 11.54
CA LEU A 129 16.72 -8.68 12.12
C LEU A 129 17.98 -8.54 12.98
N ALA A 130 19.01 -7.84 12.49
CA ALA A 130 20.25 -7.60 13.22
C ALA A 130 20.00 -6.85 14.54
N ARG A 131 19.01 -5.94 14.59
CA ARG A 131 18.65 -5.17 15.78
C ARG A 131 17.63 -5.85 16.69
N GLY A 132 17.01 -6.95 16.24
CA GLY A 132 15.92 -7.62 16.94
C GLY A 132 14.68 -6.76 17.15
N ARG A 133 14.47 -5.76 16.30
CA ARG A 133 13.31 -4.86 16.35
C ARG A 133 13.01 -4.21 15.00
N GLY A 134 11.72 -3.99 14.72
CA GLY A 134 11.26 -3.35 13.50
C GLY A 134 9.76 -3.54 13.29
N HIS A 135 9.24 -2.83 12.28
CA HIS A 135 7.85 -2.97 11.88
C HIS A 135 7.75 -2.90 10.35
N LEU A 136 7.24 -3.94 9.74
CA LEU A 136 6.96 -4.03 8.32
C LEU A 136 5.46 -3.87 8.09
N ALA A 137 5.07 -2.96 7.22
CA ALA A 137 3.69 -2.75 6.84
C ALA A 137 3.53 -2.78 5.32
N ALA A 138 2.43 -3.34 4.82
CA ALA A 138 2.06 -3.26 3.42
C ALA A 138 0.64 -2.75 3.25
N ILE A 139 0.43 -1.88 2.26
CA ILE A 139 -0.88 -1.40 1.86
C ILE A 139 -1.44 -2.31 0.78
N SER A 140 -2.39 -3.15 1.19
CA SER A 140 -3.19 -4.00 0.32
C SER A 140 -4.50 -3.31 -0.07
N SER A 141 -5.62 -4.02 -0.11
CA SER A 141 -6.96 -3.51 -0.40
C SER A 141 -8.02 -4.45 0.15
N LEU A 142 -9.21 -3.96 0.43
CA LEU A 142 -10.39 -4.79 0.65
C LEU A 142 -10.75 -5.61 -0.59
N ALA A 143 -10.42 -5.16 -1.79
CA ALA A 143 -10.58 -5.91 -3.04
C ALA A 143 -9.80 -7.24 -3.06
N SER A 144 -8.82 -7.43 -2.17
CA SER A 144 -8.07 -8.69 -2.00
C SER A 144 -8.90 -9.87 -1.47
N TYR A 145 -10.10 -9.63 -0.97
CA TYR A 145 -10.93 -10.66 -0.35
C TYR A 145 -11.85 -11.40 -1.32
N LYS A 146 -12.10 -10.85 -2.50
CA LYS A 146 -12.95 -11.48 -3.53
C LYS A 146 -12.47 -11.07 -4.92
N GLY A 147 -12.50 -12.00 -5.88
CA GLY A 147 -12.34 -11.67 -7.29
C GLY A 147 -13.48 -10.77 -7.76
N LEU A 148 -13.16 -9.69 -8.46
CA LEU A 148 -14.13 -8.74 -8.99
C LEU A 148 -14.01 -8.70 -10.51
N PRO A 149 -15.14 -8.75 -11.26
CA PRO A 149 -15.12 -8.58 -12.71
C PRO A 149 -14.43 -7.27 -13.10
N GLY A 150 -13.62 -7.30 -14.15
CA GLY A 150 -12.86 -6.14 -14.60
C GLY A 150 -11.65 -5.77 -13.74
N GLU A 151 -11.47 -6.39 -12.55
CA GLU A 151 -10.36 -6.09 -11.64
C GLU A 151 -9.51 -7.31 -11.28
N SER A 152 -9.56 -8.39 -12.08
CA SER A 152 -8.93 -9.67 -11.74
C SER A 152 -7.44 -9.56 -11.44
N GLY A 153 -6.68 -8.81 -12.24
CA GLY A 153 -5.25 -8.57 -12.02
C GLY A 153 -4.98 -7.80 -10.72
N TYR A 154 -5.74 -6.75 -10.45
CA TYR A 154 -5.60 -5.94 -9.24
C TYR A 154 -5.94 -6.76 -7.98
N THR A 155 -7.11 -7.40 -7.96
CA THR A 155 -7.57 -8.20 -6.82
C THR A 155 -6.63 -9.35 -6.51
N ALA A 156 -6.14 -10.05 -7.55
CA ALA A 156 -5.15 -11.12 -7.41
C ALA A 156 -3.82 -10.61 -6.85
N SER A 157 -3.31 -9.47 -7.34
CA SER A 157 -2.07 -8.87 -6.83
C SER A 157 -2.18 -8.49 -5.35
N LYS A 158 -3.32 -7.91 -4.92
CA LYS A 158 -3.55 -7.54 -3.53
C LYS A 158 -3.79 -8.74 -2.62
N ALA A 159 -4.42 -9.81 -3.14
CA ALA A 159 -4.54 -11.08 -2.42
C ALA A 159 -3.18 -11.75 -2.20
N ALA A 160 -2.29 -11.73 -3.20
CA ALA A 160 -0.92 -12.20 -3.07
C ALA A 160 -0.16 -11.47 -1.96
N VAL A 161 -0.29 -10.14 -1.86
CA VAL A 161 0.31 -9.35 -0.76
C VAL A 161 -0.23 -9.79 0.60
N ASN A 162 -1.54 -10.03 0.74
CA ASN A 162 -2.11 -10.47 2.01
C ASN A 162 -1.50 -11.78 2.48
N ILE A 163 -1.45 -12.79 1.62
CA ILE A 163 -0.91 -14.12 1.95
C ILE A 163 0.60 -14.04 2.22
N PHE A 164 1.34 -13.28 1.42
CA PHE A 164 2.78 -13.09 1.61
C PHE A 164 3.08 -12.44 2.98
N MET A 165 2.40 -11.36 3.32
CA MET A 165 2.57 -10.67 4.60
C MET A 165 2.12 -11.51 5.79
N GLU A 166 1.10 -12.36 5.62
CA GLU A 166 0.67 -13.30 6.66
C GLU A 166 1.75 -14.34 6.95
N GLY A 167 2.35 -14.96 5.93
CA GLY A 167 3.46 -15.89 6.08
C GLY A 167 4.65 -15.25 6.79
N LEU A 168 5.06 -14.05 6.38
CA LEU A 168 6.13 -13.29 7.04
C LEU A 168 5.81 -12.98 8.50
N ARG A 169 4.58 -12.61 8.81
CA ARG A 169 4.14 -12.33 10.19
C ARG A 169 4.35 -13.55 11.09
N ILE A 170 4.07 -14.74 10.59
CA ILE A 170 4.25 -15.98 11.34
C ILE A 170 5.75 -16.24 11.55
N GLN A 171 6.55 -16.15 10.50
CA GLN A 171 8.00 -16.38 10.55
C GLN A 171 8.75 -15.40 11.45
N LEU A 172 8.36 -14.12 11.42
CA LEU A 172 9.04 -13.04 12.15
C LEU A 172 8.57 -12.88 13.61
N ARG A 173 7.59 -13.67 14.04
CA ARG A 173 7.04 -13.58 15.40
C ARG A 173 8.12 -13.77 16.48
N SER A 174 9.02 -14.73 16.31
CA SER A 174 10.13 -15.00 17.23
C SER A 174 11.28 -14.01 17.14
N LYS A 175 11.28 -13.13 16.13
CA LYS A 175 12.34 -12.14 15.87
C LYS A 175 12.00 -10.74 16.40
N ASN A 176 10.88 -10.59 17.12
CA ASN A 176 10.39 -9.32 17.64
C ASN A 176 10.19 -8.23 16.55
N ILE A 177 9.88 -8.67 15.32
CA ILE A 177 9.55 -7.78 14.21
C ILE A 177 8.04 -7.85 13.97
N ALA A 178 7.37 -6.69 14.08
CA ALA A 178 5.95 -6.59 13.80
C ALA A 178 5.69 -6.62 12.30
N VAL A 179 4.59 -7.24 11.89
CA VAL A 179 4.11 -7.23 10.49
C VAL A 179 2.65 -6.86 10.48
N THR A 180 2.29 -5.84 9.68
CA THR A 180 0.93 -5.33 9.56
C THR A 180 0.51 -5.29 8.10
N THR A 181 -0.64 -5.89 7.79
CA THR A 181 -1.30 -5.73 6.49
C THR A 181 -2.47 -4.77 6.63
N ILE A 182 -2.48 -3.72 5.83
CA ILE A 182 -3.55 -2.71 5.80
C ILE A 182 -4.39 -2.93 4.56
N CYS A 183 -5.69 -3.07 4.73
CA CYS A 183 -6.64 -3.27 3.63
C CYS A 183 -7.66 -2.13 3.62
N PRO A 184 -7.37 -1.01 2.95
CA PRO A 184 -8.34 0.07 2.75
C PRO A 184 -9.47 -0.37 1.80
N GLY A 185 -10.65 0.23 1.98
CA GLY A 185 -11.66 0.33 0.94
C GLY A 185 -11.36 1.51 0.01
N PHE A 186 -12.42 2.20 -0.41
CA PHE A 186 -12.27 3.35 -1.30
C PHE A 186 -11.67 4.57 -0.57
N VAL A 187 -10.58 5.09 -1.12
CA VAL A 187 -9.91 6.29 -0.64
C VAL A 187 -9.72 7.24 -1.82
N LYS A 188 -10.13 8.49 -1.68
CA LYS A 188 -9.99 9.51 -2.71
C LYS A 188 -8.49 9.77 -2.98
N THR A 189 -8.04 9.37 -4.16
CA THR A 189 -6.65 9.45 -4.62
C THR A 189 -6.65 9.55 -6.14
N PRO A 190 -5.56 9.97 -6.80
CA PRO A 190 -5.48 9.96 -8.26
C PRO A 190 -5.80 8.59 -8.89
N MET A 191 -5.54 7.48 -8.18
CA MET A 191 -5.88 6.13 -8.65
C MET A 191 -7.40 5.90 -8.72
N THR A 192 -8.18 6.49 -7.81
CA THR A 192 -9.62 6.28 -7.70
C THR A 192 -10.45 7.38 -8.35
N GLU A 193 -9.86 8.52 -8.72
CA GLU A 193 -10.54 9.63 -9.39
C GLU A 193 -11.02 9.28 -10.80
N VAL A 194 -10.40 8.27 -11.40
CA VAL A 194 -10.79 7.75 -12.73
C VAL A 194 -11.99 6.80 -12.68
N ASN A 195 -12.47 6.45 -11.49
CA ASN A 195 -13.59 5.52 -11.33
C ASN A 195 -14.91 6.24 -11.54
N GLU A 196 -15.72 5.75 -12.47
CA GLU A 196 -17.06 6.30 -12.80
C GLU A 196 -18.20 5.66 -11.99
N PHE A 197 -17.89 4.68 -11.14
CA PHE A 197 -18.89 3.98 -10.33
C PHE A 197 -18.98 4.55 -8.91
N LYS A 198 -20.13 4.32 -8.28
CA LYS A 198 -20.37 4.77 -6.90
C LYS A 198 -19.43 4.03 -5.93
N MET A 199 -18.62 4.77 -5.20
CA MET A 199 -17.69 4.27 -4.19
C MET A 199 -18.29 4.46 -2.78
N PRO A 200 -18.94 3.44 -2.20
CA PRO A 200 -19.54 3.56 -0.88
C PRO A 200 -18.47 3.75 0.20
N TRP A 201 -18.77 4.59 1.20
CA TRP A 201 -17.86 4.91 2.31
C TRP A 201 -16.49 5.43 1.86
N LEU A 202 -16.45 6.23 0.79
CA LEU A 202 -15.24 6.89 0.31
C LEU A 202 -14.63 7.75 1.42
N LEU A 203 -13.36 7.52 1.71
CA LEU A 203 -12.58 8.28 2.68
C LEU A 203 -11.63 9.25 1.99
N THR A 204 -11.25 10.32 2.67
CA THR A 204 -10.12 11.15 2.24
C THR A 204 -8.79 10.43 2.47
N ALA A 205 -7.72 10.86 1.79
CA ALA A 205 -6.39 10.30 2.01
C ALA A 205 -5.90 10.59 3.44
N ASP A 206 -6.23 11.74 4.00
CA ASP A 206 -5.86 12.13 5.37
C ASP A 206 -6.59 11.27 6.41
N ASP A 207 -7.90 11.02 6.25
CA ASP A 207 -8.65 10.10 7.12
C ASP A 207 -8.09 8.68 7.07
N ALA A 208 -7.73 8.21 5.88
CA ALA A 208 -7.10 6.91 5.70
C ALA A 208 -5.74 6.86 6.40
N ALA A 209 -4.89 7.86 6.22
CA ALA A 209 -3.58 7.96 6.85
C ALA A 209 -3.69 7.96 8.39
N TRP A 210 -4.59 8.76 8.96
CA TRP A 210 -4.84 8.78 10.39
C TRP A 210 -5.22 7.40 10.94
N ARG A 211 -6.15 6.69 10.26
CA ARG A 211 -6.56 5.33 10.63
C ARG A 211 -5.40 4.34 10.55
N ILE A 212 -4.59 4.42 9.50
CA ILE A 212 -3.44 3.56 9.27
C ILE A 212 -2.39 3.79 10.37
N VAL A 213 -2.00 5.04 10.63
CA VAL A 213 -1.02 5.38 11.68
C VAL A 213 -1.48 4.88 13.04
N ARG A 214 -2.77 5.01 13.37
CA ARG A 214 -3.35 4.48 14.61
C ARG A 214 -3.29 2.95 14.69
N ALA A 215 -3.49 2.25 13.55
CA ALA A 215 -3.37 0.78 13.48
C ALA A 215 -1.91 0.34 13.63
N LEU A 216 -0.96 1.05 13.03
CA LEU A 216 0.47 0.82 13.14
C LEU A 216 0.97 1.03 14.58
N LYS A 217 0.56 2.11 15.27
CA LYS A 217 0.85 2.32 16.71
C LYS A 217 0.46 1.13 17.58
N ARG A 218 -0.64 0.46 17.23
CA ARG A 218 -1.16 -0.72 17.93
C ARG A 218 -0.59 -2.03 17.42
N LYS A 219 0.31 -2.01 16.44
CA LYS A 219 0.89 -3.19 15.77
C LYS A 219 -0.19 -4.20 15.36
N ARG A 220 -1.30 -3.72 14.78
CA ARG A 220 -2.37 -4.58 14.31
C ARG A 220 -1.85 -5.53 13.25
N LYS A 221 -2.19 -6.83 13.36
CA LYS A 221 -1.77 -7.86 12.39
C LYS A 221 -2.37 -7.59 11.01
N VAL A 222 -3.68 -7.40 10.97
CA VAL A 222 -4.46 -6.99 9.79
C VAL A 222 -5.40 -5.88 10.20
N TYR A 223 -5.49 -4.84 9.39
CA TYR A 223 -6.41 -3.74 9.64
C TYR A 223 -7.21 -3.40 8.39
N ASN A 224 -8.49 -3.66 8.46
CA ASN A 224 -9.48 -3.45 7.40
C ASN A 224 -10.35 -2.24 7.73
N PHE A 225 -10.57 -1.36 6.77
CA PHE A 225 -11.47 -0.23 6.93
C PHE A 225 -12.05 0.22 5.57
N PRO A 226 -13.28 0.73 5.51
CA PRO A 226 -14.25 0.79 6.60
C PRO A 226 -14.76 -0.62 6.96
N TRP A 227 -15.19 -0.80 8.20
CA TRP A 227 -15.58 -2.13 8.70
C TRP A 227 -16.82 -2.71 7.98
N GLN A 228 -17.75 -1.85 7.55
CA GLN A 228 -18.94 -2.23 6.81
C GLN A 228 -18.60 -2.96 5.51
N LEU A 229 -17.75 -2.33 4.67
CA LEU A 229 -17.30 -2.92 3.42
C LEU A 229 -16.46 -4.18 3.66
N SER A 230 -15.64 -4.18 4.71
CA SER A 230 -14.84 -5.34 5.11
C SER A 230 -15.72 -6.54 5.48
N LEU A 231 -16.78 -6.32 6.25
CA LEU A 231 -17.72 -7.37 6.63
C LEU A 231 -18.43 -7.92 5.39
N PHE A 232 -18.94 -7.03 4.54
CA PHE A 232 -19.63 -7.42 3.30
C PHE A 232 -18.76 -8.31 2.42
N LEU A 233 -17.50 -7.90 2.12
CA LEU A 233 -16.60 -8.67 1.25
C LEU A 233 -16.15 -10.00 1.87
N LYS A 234 -15.98 -10.05 3.19
CA LYS A 234 -15.69 -11.31 3.89
C LYS A 234 -16.87 -12.28 3.83
N CYS A 235 -18.10 -11.80 4.02
CA CYS A 235 -19.29 -12.62 3.84
C CYS A 235 -19.45 -13.09 2.39
N ALA A 236 -19.23 -12.19 1.42
CA ALA A 236 -19.28 -12.52 -0.01
C ALA A 236 -18.25 -13.57 -0.43
N ARG A 237 -17.13 -13.71 0.29
CA ARG A 237 -16.15 -14.78 0.04
C ARG A 237 -16.72 -16.18 0.27
N TRP A 238 -17.65 -16.33 1.20
CA TRP A 238 -18.28 -17.61 1.54
C TRP A 238 -19.61 -17.84 0.80
N ALA A 239 -20.07 -16.86 0.02
CA ALA A 239 -21.27 -17.00 -0.78
C ALA A 239 -21.06 -18.05 -1.88
N PRO A 240 -22.06 -18.91 -2.17
CA PRO A 240 -22.01 -19.85 -3.29
C PRO A 240 -21.79 -19.10 -4.63
N ASP A 241 -21.04 -19.71 -5.55
CA ASP A 241 -20.68 -19.08 -6.82
C ASP A 241 -21.92 -18.65 -7.63
N TRP A 242 -22.96 -19.45 -7.68
CA TRP A 242 -24.20 -19.09 -8.39
C TRP A 242 -24.84 -17.78 -7.90
N LEU A 243 -24.73 -17.48 -6.60
CA LEU A 243 -25.24 -16.24 -6.02
C LEU A 243 -24.34 -15.06 -6.38
N VAL A 244 -23.03 -15.26 -6.34
CA VAL A 244 -22.04 -14.26 -6.73
C VAL A 244 -22.20 -13.91 -8.21
N ASP A 245 -22.28 -14.92 -9.07
CA ASP A 245 -22.45 -14.75 -10.51
C ASP A 245 -23.74 -13.96 -10.83
N ARG A 246 -24.84 -14.29 -10.17
CA ARG A 246 -26.12 -13.56 -10.31
C ARG A 246 -26.00 -12.10 -9.87
N MET A 247 -25.31 -11.83 -8.76
CA MET A 247 -25.12 -10.46 -8.23
C MET A 247 -24.19 -9.64 -9.10
N MET A 248 -23.20 -10.26 -9.74
CA MET A 248 -22.19 -9.61 -10.55
C MET A 248 -22.52 -9.59 -12.05
N HIS A 249 -23.60 -10.22 -12.49
CA HIS A 249 -23.98 -10.28 -13.91
C HIS A 249 -24.15 -8.89 -14.52
N THR A 250 -24.82 -7.98 -13.83
CA THR A 250 -24.99 -6.59 -14.29
C THR A 250 -23.69 -5.78 -14.32
N TYR A 251 -22.63 -6.24 -13.62
CA TYR A 251 -21.31 -5.62 -13.60
C TYR A 251 -20.51 -5.93 -14.87
N ASN A 252 -20.78 -7.07 -15.50
CA ASN A 252 -20.12 -7.48 -16.75
C ASN A 252 -20.62 -6.73 -17.99
N GLU A 253 -21.86 -6.19 -17.94
CA GLU A 253 -22.47 -5.51 -19.08
C GLU A 253 -21.99 -4.05 -19.24
N LYS A 254 -21.45 -3.45 -18.19
CA LYS A 254 -20.88 -2.09 -18.20
C LYS A 254 -19.54 -2.11 -17.50
N PRO A 255 -18.42 -2.24 -18.23
CA PRO A 255 -17.10 -2.16 -17.60
C PRO A 255 -16.96 -0.79 -16.90
N PRO A 256 -16.69 -0.78 -15.58
CA PRO A 256 -16.71 0.46 -14.78
C PRO A 256 -15.45 1.32 -14.94
N PHE A 257 -14.61 1.01 -15.93
CA PHE A 257 -13.31 1.66 -16.07
C PHE A 257 -13.16 2.32 -17.43
N PRO A 258 -12.64 3.56 -17.49
CA PRO A 258 -12.21 4.15 -18.73
C PRO A 258 -11.07 3.33 -19.33
N LYS A 259 -11.03 3.21 -20.65
CA LYS A 259 -10.04 2.44 -21.44
C LYS A 259 -8.65 3.11 -21.46
N THR A 260 -8.17 3.63 -20.34
CA THR A 260 -6.86 4.30 -20.29
C THR A 260 -5.81 3.29 -19.84
N PRO A 261 -4.82 2.92 -20.68
CA PRO A 261 -3.70 2.09 -20.27
C PRO A 261 -2.88 2.79 -19.17
N LEU A 262 -2.24 1.98 -18.34
CA LEU A 262 -1.33 2.45 -17.27
C LEU A 262 -0.08 3.15 -17.81
#